data_73d97974c16e1bd9bf2d1926c71de1b5
#
_entry.id   73d97974c16e1bd9bf2d1926c71de1b5
#
_cell.length_a   1.000
_cell.length_b   1.000
_cell.length_c   1.000
_cell.angle_alpha   90.00
_cell.angle_beta   90.00
_cell.angle_gamma   90.00
#
_symmetry.space_group_name_H-M   'P 1'
#
loop_
_entity.id
_entity.type
_entity.pdbx_description
1 polymer ?
#
loop_
_entity_poly.entity_id
_entity_poly.type
_entity_poly.pdbx_seq_one_letter_code
_entity_poly.pdbx_strand_id
1 'polypeptide(L)'
;MARCKSFVFISLLLLASFSLASCTLHRKGGGGGGGGSGAKVSFTVVADTVPANPSLLSFKVSMTSVVLTPSSGSAQTLTPATQVVDLMRLQSDTAFLGTLTSVPSGTYTVTVAFSNPEIVFLNDTTSTITAGTASCPSGSVCSFSLSASGTPVIPSFNFMATSSGQQGIGIDFNLKNAISLSSSGALSVNFNPSSPSPAVLSAFTLPRSNSNLSGSQLDLIEDFTGVVGLNGSAVTLTSPTRGTLTASAVSATNFDPDPSGTLCPRPTTTLSACVSSGQVASMDVILDSGGTFSVQEIEPLLSSQQDLVEGIVFAIGGTTQFAIALTDKIQAATNSLIGGLKAGDLLTVNIPASTVRPFLMDTKGLAVPAASLGLFQGQTDTSAIHPGQAIAIHVTAFTAASGTTIASATADTVTLRWSRLIANTIGAASPSQINVNNVPSYFLTTSSSIFTTQVFTGTSGADGVTNLEGIAAGGTPIPSPPPVGLRVLYLDNTSHSAPLPFMAAKIRQH
;
A
#
# COMPACT_ATOMS: atom_id res chain seq x y z
N MET A 1 -27.77 67.70 11.76
CA MET A 1 -28.56 66.78 10.93
C MET A 1 -27.59 65.85 10.23
N ALA A 2 -27.38 64.67 10.77
CA ALA A 2 -26.62 63.63 10.09
C ALA A 2 -27.22 62.28 10.48
N ARG A 3 -27.76 61.57 9.50
CA ARG A 3 -28.41 60.26 9.70
C ARG A 3 -27.34 59.13 9.67
N CYS A 4 -27.28 58.42 10.75
CA CYS A 4 -26.54 57.16 10.89
C CYS A 4 -27.30 56.06 10.17
N LYS A 5 -26.67 55.34 9.22
CA LYS A 5 -27.18 54.09 8.64
C LYS A 5 -26.34 52.96 9.15
N SER A 6 -26.92 52.15 10.06
CA SER A 6 -26.39 50.84 10.47
C SER A 6 -26.49 49.85 9.32
N PHE A 7 -25.37 49.25 8.92
CA PHE A 7 -25.32 48.05 8.09
C PHE A 7 -25.23 46.84 9.03
N VAL A 8 -26.28 46.05 9.02
CA VAL A 8 -26.28 44.72 9.64
C VAL A 8 -25.74 43.76 8.61
N PHE A 9 -24.55 43.20 8.90
CA PHE A 9 -24.01 42.07 8.15
C PHE A 9 -24.61 40.77 8.71
N ILE A 10 -25.51 40.16 7.97
CA ILE A 10 -26.00 38.81 8.22
C ILE A 10 -25.00 37.87 7.54
N SER A 11 -24.13 37.23 8.36
CA SER A 11 -23.30 36.13 7.92
C SER A 11 -24.18 34.89 7.76
N LEU A 12 -24.49 34.53 6.55
CA LEU A 12 -25.17 33.28 6.20
C LEU A 12 -24.10 32.17 6.22
N LEU A 13 -24.05 31.39 7.32
CA LEU A 13 -23.28 30.16 7.40
C LEU A 13 -24.01 29.10 6.53
N LEU A 14 -23.52 28.88 5.32
CA LEU A 14 -23.92 27.71 4.53
C LEU A 14 -23.17 26.48 5.07
N LEU A 15 -23.82 25.74 5.96
CA LEU A 15 -23.46 24.35 6.24
C LEU A 15 -23.83 23.53 4.99
N ALA A 16 -22.83 23.24 4.16
CA ALA A 16 -22.95 22.21 3.14
C ALA A 16 -22.85 20.84 3.82
N SER A 17 -23.99 20.30 4.21
CA SER A 17 -24.13 18.89 4.59
C SER A 17 -23.94 18.06 3.32
N PHE A 18 -22.74 17.52 3.12
CA PHE A 18 -22.53 16.45 2.17
C PHE A 18 -23.19 15.18 2.74
N SER A 19 -24.45 14.97 2.38
CA SER A 19 -25.08 13.67 2.48
C SER A 19 -24.36 12.72 1.54
N LEU A 20 -23.66 11.75 2.10
CA LEU A 20 -23.17 10.56 1.41
C LEU A 20 -24.40 9.86 0.79
N ALA A 21 -24.65 10.13 -0.47
CA ALA A 21 -25.60 9.37 -1.25
C ALA A 21 -25.01 7.96 -1.44
N SER A 22 -25.44 7.04 -0.58
CA SER A 22 -25.40 5.61 -0.88
C SER A 22 -26.18 5.45 -2.19
N CYS A 23 -25.49 5.28 -3.31
CA CYS A 23 -26.13 5.00 -4.60
C CYS A 23 -26.74 3.59 -4.58
N THR A 24 -27.90 3.45 -3.97
CA THR A 24 -28.85 2.40 -4.31
C THR A 24 -29.61 2.87 -5.53
N LEU A 25 -29.11 2.55 -6.72
CA LEU A 25 -29.86 2.71 -7.97
C LEU A 25 -31.03 1.71 -7.96
N HIS A 26 -32.19 2.17 -7.48
CA HIS A 26 -33.46 1.47 -7.68
C HIS A 26 -33.88 1.70 -9.15
N ARG A 27 -33.58 0.74 -10.01
CA ARG A 27 -34.15 0.69 -11.36
C ARG A 27 -35.49 -0.04 -11.29
N LYS A 28 -36.59 0.69 -11.42
CA LYS A 28 -37.96 0.16 -11.49
C LYS A 28 -38.19 -0.55 -12.85
N GLY A 29 -38.76 -1.71 -12.76
CA GLY A 29 -38.93 -2.80 -13.64
C GLY A 29 -39.41 -2.61 -15.08
N GLY A 30 -39.25 -3.65 -15.82
CA GLY A 30 -39.82 -3.98 -17.11
C GLY A 30 -39.46 -5.43 -17.48
N GLY A 31 -40.44 -6.24 -17.49
CA GLY A 31 -40.65 -7.64 -17.71
C GLY A 31 -39.72 -8.54 -18.49
N GLY A 32 -39.63 -9.80 -18.02
CA GLY A 32 -39.69 -11.02 -18.80
C GLY A 32 -38.37 -11.51 -19.42
N GLY A 33 -37.75 -12.47 -18.78
CA GLY A 33 -36.72 -13.33 -19.34
C GLY A 33 -35.94 -13.98 -18.22
N GLY A 34 -35.93 -15.33 -18.13
CA GLY A 34 -35.24 -16.10 -17.09
C GLY A 34 -33.75 -15.72 -16.98
N GLY A 35 -33.47 -14.71 -16.21
CA GLY A 35 -32.13 -14.27 -15.90
C GLY A 35 -31.65 -14.96 -14.63
N GLY A 36 -30.62 -15.78 -14.74
CA GLY A 36 -29.83 -16.19 -13.59
C GLY A 36 -29.45 -14.94 -12.80
N SER A 37 -29.69 -14.95 -11.49
CA SER A 37 -29.32 -13.84 -10.60
C SER A 37 -27.82 -13.69 -10.64
N GLY A 38 -27.34 -12.57 -11.20
CA GLY A 38 -25.92 -12.27 -11.21
C GLY A 38 -25.35 -12.11 -9.80
N ALA A 39 -24.09 -12.40 -9.64
CA ALA A 39 -23.39 -12.33 -8.37
C ALA A 39 -23.00 -10.89 -8.01
N LYS A 40 -22.92 -10.61 -6.72
CA LYS A 40 -22.23 -9.43 -6.19
C LYS A 40 -20.72 -9.68 -6.24
N VAL A 41 -19.98 -8.87 -6.94
CA VAL A 41 -18.55 -9.08 -7.21
C VAL A 41 -17.75 -7.85 -6.82
N SER A 42 -16.77 -8.05 -5.92
CA SER A 42 -15.84 -7.02 -5.50
C SER A 42 -14.58 -7.04 -6.36
N PHE A 43 -14.05 -5.85 -6.64
CA PHE A 43 -12.85 -5.69 -7.47
C PHE A 43 -11.72 -5.16 -6.64
N THR A 44 -10.55 -5.79 -6.78
CA THR A 44 -9.30 -5.36 -6.15
C THR A 44 -8.20 -5.24 -7.20
N VAL A 45 -7.15 -4.50 -6.85
CA VAL A 45 -5.92 -4.45 -7.63
C VAL A 45 -4.72 -4.81 -6.77
N VAL A 46 -3.80 -5.54 -7.38
CA VAL A 46 -2.47 -5.86 -6.88
C VAL A 46 -1.46 -5.57 -7.98
N ALA A 47 -0.17 -5.58 -7.66
CA ALA A 47 0.87 -5.45 -8.65
C ALA A 47 1.91 -6.55 -8.44
N ASP A 48 2.39 -7.10 -9.55
CA ASP A 48 3.45 -8.08 -9.58
C ASP A 48 4.73 -7.50 -10.20
N THR A 49 5.59 -8.35 -10.61
CA THR A 49 6.90 -8.19 -11.24
C THR A 49 7.23 -6.77 -11.72
N VAL A 50 8.33 -6.23 -11.21
CA VAL A 50 8.90 -4.94 -11.60
C VAL A 50 10.06 -5.12 -12.59
N PRO A 51 10.41 -4.09 -13.41
CA PRO A 51 11.61 -4.15 -14.22
C PRO A 51 12.86 -4.29 -13.35
N ALA A 52 13.90 -4.97 -13.88
CA ALA A 52 15.17 -5.06 -13.17
C ALA A 52 15.86 -3.68 -13.05
N ASN A 53 15.68 -2.84 -14.06
CA ASN A 53 16.21 -1.48 -14.15
C ASN A 53 15.20 -0.56 -14.86
N PRO A 54 14.99 0.69 -14.38
CA PRO A 54 15.51 1.24 -13.12
C PRO A 54 14.79 0.64 -11.91
N SER A 55 15.40 0.70 -10.74
CA SER A 55 14.76 0.25 -9.49
C SER A 55 13.69 1.23 -9.05
N LEU A 56 12.42 0.82 -9.09
CA LEU A 56 11.29 1.65 -8.75
C LEU A 56 11.13 1.79 -7.23
N LEU A 57 10.89 3.02 -6.78
CA LEU A 57 10.54 3.35 -5.40
C LEU A 57 9.05 3.67 -5.26
N SER A 58 8.41 4.21 -6.32
CA SER A 58 6.98 4.52 -6.38
C SER A 58 6.51 4.49 -7.82
N PHE A 59 5.29 3.97 -8.05
CA PHE A 59 4.60 4.03 -9.35
C PHE A 59 3.13 4.35 -9.10
N LYS A 60 2.78 5.64 -9.17
CA LYS A 60 1.44 6.12 -8.85
C LYS A 60 0.58 6.28 -10.09
N VAL A 61 -0.65 5.79 -9.98
CA VAL A 61 -1.72 6.00 -10.96
C VAL A 61 -3.03 6.27 -10.24
N SER A 62 -3.96 6.96 -10.90
CA SER A 62 -5.36 6.97 -10.49
C SER A 62 -6.15 6.04 -11.40
N MET A 63 -6.89 5.11 -10.83
CA MET A 63 -7.81 4.27 -11.59
C MET A 63 -9.15 4.98 -11.73
N THR A 64 -9.63 5.08 -12.96
CA THR A 64 -10.84 5.85 -13.27
C THR A 64 -12.03 4.98 -13.69
N SER A 65 -11.78 3.80 -14.25
CA SER A 65 -12.84 2.83 -14.55
C SER A 65 -12.30 1.42 -14.73
N VAL A 66 -13.18 0.43 -14.44
CA VAL A 66 -13.02 -0.98 -14.83
C VAL A 66 -14.25 -1.36 -15.63
N VAL A 67 -14.08 -1.81 -16.86
CA VAL A 67 -15.17 -2.20 -17.75
C VAL A 67 -15.10 -3.71 -18.02
N LEU A 68 -16.17 -4.41 -17.67
CA LEU A 68 -16.38 -5.82 -18.01
C LEU A 68 -17.23 -5.89 -19.27
N THR A 69 -16.67 -6.30 -20.38
CA THR A 69 -17.39 -6.51 -21.64
C THR A 69 -17.61 -8.01 -21.84
N PRO A 70 -18.85 -8.53 -21.67
CA PRO A 70 -19.12 -9.95 -21.90
C PRO A 70 -19.05 -10.29 -23.40
N SER A 71 -18.85 -11.57 -23.72
CA SER A 71 -18.91 -12.05 -25.11
C SER A 71 -20.28 -11.86 -25.77
N SER A 72 -21.34 -11.70 -24.97
CA SER A 72 -22.70 -11.34 -25.42
C SER A 72 -23.41 -10.55 -24.31
N GLY A 73 -24.15 -9.51 -24.68
CA GLY A 73 -24.87 -8.65 -23.75
C GLY A 73 -24.21 -7.29 -23.57
N SER A 74 -24.65 -6.55 -22.55
CA SER A 74 -24.15 -5.19 -22.29
C SER A 74 -22.95 -5.18 -21.36
N ALA A 75 -21.97 -4.32 -21.66
CA ALA A 75 -20.84 -4.06 -20.78
C ALA A 75 -21.31 -3.52 -19.43
N GLN A 76 -20.58 -3.84 -18.39
CA GLN A 76 -20.77 -3.32 -17.03
C GLN A 76 -19.54 -2.48 -16.65
N THR A 77 -19.78 -1.28 -16.12
CA THR A 77 -18.72 -0.37 -15.73
C THR A 77 -18.72 -0.16 -14.24
N LEU A 78 -17.58 -0.39 -13.60
CA LEU A 78 -17.27 0.07 -12.27
C LEU A 78 -16.49 1.38 -12.39
N THR A 79 -16.99 2.43 -11.74
CA THR A 79 -16.26 3.68 -11.56
C THR A 79 -15.76 3.71 -10.12
N PRO A 80 -14.47 3.44 -9.88
CA PRO A 80 -13.91 3.52 -8.54
C PRO A 80 -14.03 4.94 -8.00
N ALA A 81 -14.15 5.10 -6.68
CA ALA A 81 -13.85 6.38 -6.07
C ALA A 81 -12.42 6.75 -6.45
N THR A 82 -12.19 7.97 -6.93
CA THR A 82 -10.87 8.41 -7.38
C THR A 82 -9.86 8.23 -6.28
N GLN A 83 -9.01 7.26 -6.41
CA GLN A 83 -7.93 6.97 -5.48
C GLN A 83 -6.62 6.98 -6.25
N VAL A 84 -5.66 7.72 -5.73
CA VAL A 84 -4.27 7.55 -6.16
C VAL A 84 -3.75 6.27 -5.55
N VAL A 85 -3.29 5.35 -6.37
CA VAL A 85 -2.75 4.06 -5.96
C VAL A 85 -1.27 4.03 -6.30
N ASP A 86 -0.44 3.71 -5.33
CA ASP A 86 0.97 3.40 -5.59
C ASP A 86 1.11 1.89 -5.80
N LEU A 87 1.33 1.47 -7.05
CA LEU A 87 1.45 0.07 -7.43
C LEU A 87 2.66 -0.60 -6.78
N MET A 88 3.68 0.16 -6.34
CA MET A 88 4.79 -0.43 -5.59
C MET A 88 4.37 -0.92 -4.20
N ARG A 89 3.37 -0.32 -3.57
CA ARG A 89 2.77 -0.87 -2.33
C ARG A 89 1.99 -2.15 -2.60
N LEU A 90 1.35 -2.26 -3.75
CA LEU A 90 0.47 -3.37 -4.10
C LEU A 90 1.22 -4.65 -4.48
N GLN A 91 2.54 -4.67 -4.40
CA GLN A 91 3.34 -5.89 -4.54
C GLN A 91 3.00 -6.93 -3.45
N SER A 92 2.63 -6.48 -2.26
CA SER A 92 2.19 -7.34 -1.17
C SER A 92 0.81 -6.96 -0.64
N ASP A 93 0.41 -5.69 -0.79
CA ASP A 93 -0.85 -5.17 -0.30
C ASP A 93 -1.94 -5.25 -1.39
N THR A 94 -3.18 -5.02 -0.99
CA THR A 94 -4.35 -5.02 -1.87
C THR A 94 -5.05 -3.67 -1.78
N ALA A 95 -5.52 -3.14 -2.92
CA ALA A 95 -6.39 -1.98 -2.96
C ALA A 95 -7.77 -2.33 -3.51
N PHE A 96 -8.81 -1.91 -2.82
CA PHE A 96 -10.20 -2.12 -3.21
C PHE A 96 -10.65 -1.05 -4.22
N LEU A 97 -11.31 -1.49 -5.30
CA LEU A 97 -11.81 -0.61 -6.35
C LEU A 97 -13.30 -0.35 -6.25
N GLY A 98 -14.08 -1.31 -5.77
CA GLY A 98 -15.52 -1.21 -5.68
C GLY A 98 -16.22 -2.55 -5.90
N THR A 99 -17.57 -2.53 -5.95
CA THR A 99 -18.38 -3.73 -6.10
C THR A 99 -19.47 -3.52 -7.17
N LEU A 100 -19.59 -4.46 -8.10
CA LEU A 100 -20.73 -4.60 -9.00
C LEU A 100 -21.75 -5.57 -8.43
N THR A 101 -23.05 -5.29 -8.64
CA THR A 101 -24.13 -6.00 -7.93
C THR A 101 -24.83 -7.10 -8.73
N SER A 102 -24.48 -7.33 -9.97
CA SER A 102 -25.15 -8.32 -10.82
C SER A 102 -24.27 -8.77 -11.98
N VAL A 103 -23.13 -9.39 -11.66
CA VAL A 103 -22.22 -9.93 -12.66
C VAL A 103 -22.59 -11.39 -12.93
N PRO A 104 -23.05 -11.74 -14.14
CA PRO A 104 -23.34 -13.13 -14.53
C PRO A 104 -22.04 -13.95 -14.64
N SER A 105 -22.18 -15.27 -14.58
CA SER A 105 -21.08 -16.15 -15.03
C SER A 105 -20.85 -15.96 -16.54
N GLY A 106 -19.60 -15.95 -16.97
CA GLY A 106 -19.27 -15.80 -18.37
C GLY A 106 -17.80 -15.49 -18.63
N THR A 107 -17.50 -15.29 -19.91
CA THR A 107 -16.18 -14.84 -20.37
C THR A 107 -16.26 -13.34 -20.67
N TYR A 108 -15.29 -12.61 -20.16
CA TYR A 108 -15.24 -11.16 -20.23
C TYR A 108 -13.91 -10.70 -20.84
N THR A 109 -13.98 -9.61 -21.60
CA THR A 109 -12.83 -8.71 -21.78
C THR A 109 -12.86 -7.66 -20.66
N VAL A 110 -11.76 -7.48 -19.97
CA VAL A 110 -11.66 -6.50 -18.89
C VAL A 110 -10.75 -5.35 -19.35
N THR A 111 -11.30 -4.14 -19.39
CA THR A 111 -10.54 -2.94 -19.73
C THR A 111 -10.43 -2.06 -18.48
N VAL A 112 -9.24 -1.58 -18.19
CA VAL A 112 -8.99 -0.69 -17.05
C VAL A 112 -8.49 0.65 -17.55
N ALA A 113 -9.01 1.74 -17.01
CA ALA A 113 -8.53 3.08 -17.33
C ALA A 113 -7.70 3.63 -16.16
N PHE A 114 -6.46 4.02 -16.44
CA PHE A 114 -5.54 4.65 -15.52
C PHE A 114 -5.20 6.07 -15.97
N SER A 115 -4.82 6.93 -15.02
CA SER A 115 -4.15 8.19 -15.31
C SER A 115 -2.75 7.96 -15.85
N ASN A 116 -2.12 9.02 -16.35
CA ASN A 116 -0.68 9.03 -16.58
C ASN A 116 0.07 8.75 -15.28
N PRO A 117 1.13 7.90 -15.31
CA PRO A 117 1.87 7.54 -14.12
C PRO A 117 2.84 8.64 -13.67
N GLU A 118 2.96 8.76 -12.37
CA GLU A 118 4.06 9.45 -11.70
C GLU A 118 4.97 8.40 -11.07
N ILE A 119 6.24 8.38 -11.42
CA ILE A 119 7.20 7.38 -10.97
C ILE A 119 8.36 8.01 -10.21
N VAL A 120 8.83 7.32 -9.17
CA VAL A 120 10.09 7.61 -8.49
C VAL A 120 10.98 6.37 -8.61
N PHE A 121 12.23 6.56 -9.00
CA PHE A 121 13.13 5.45 -9.23
C PHE A 121 14.59 5.82 -8.94
N LEU A 122 15.37 4.83 -8.55
CA LEU A 122 16.82 4.90 -8.54
C LEU A 122 17.33 4.51 -9.94
N ASN A 123 18.11 5.40 -10.55
CA ASN A 123 18.84 5.05 -11.78
C ASN A 123 20.09 4.23 -11.42
N ASP A 124 19.92 2.94 -11.34
CA ASP A 124 20.97 1.94 -11.10
C ASP A 124 21.68 1.47 -12.38
N THR A 125 21.42 2.14 -13.50
CA THR A 125 22.15 1.92 -14.75
C THR A 125 23.42 2.76 -14.82
N THR A 126 24.28 2.46 -15.78
CA THR A 126 25.53 3.24 -16.04
C THR A 126 25.28 4.49 -16.89
N SER A 127 24.08 4.67 -17.44
CA SER A 127 23.72 5.75 -18.36
C SER A 127 22.66 6.67 -17.75
N THR A 128 22.59 7.91 -18.25
CA THR A 128 21.49 8.82 -17.90
C THR A 128 20.16 8.28 -18.44
N ILE A 129 19.14 8.22 -17.59
CA ILE A 129 17.77 7.90 -18.00
C ILE A 129 17.04 9.20 -18.36
N THR A 130 16.28 9.19 -19.46
CA THR A 130 15.54 10.35 -19.95
C THR A 130 14.07 10.04 -20.18
N ALA A 131 13.20 11.07 -20.00
CA ALA A 131 11.80 11.01 -20.41
C ALA A 131 11.35 12.42 -20.84
N GLY A 132 11.13 12.61 -22.14
CA GLY A 132 10.92 13.93 -22.71
C GLY A 132 12.11 14.86 -22.44
N THR A 133 11.90 15.94 -21.71
CA THR A 133 12.96 16.90 -21.30
C THR A 133 13.58 16.56 -19.95
N ALA A 134 13.01 15.63 -19.21
CA ALA A 134 13.54 15.22 -17.90
C ALA A 134 14.73 14.26 -18.06
N SER A 135 15.71 14.37 -17.17
CA SER A 135 16.89 13.51 -17.15
C SER A 135 17.25 13.09 -15.73
N CYS A 136 17.73 11.85 -15.57
CA CYS A 136 18.16 11.26 -14.32
C CYS A 136 19.56 10.68 -14.48
N PRO A 137 20.60 11.29 -13.90
CA PRO A 137 21.96 10.76 -13.93
C PRO A 137 22.05 9.37 -13.27
N SER A 138 23.05 8.59 -13.66
CA SER A 138 23.40 7.34 -13.00
C SER A 138 23.61 7.52 -11.50
N GLY A 139 23.12 6.60 -10.69
CA GLY A 139 23.21 6.61 -9.23
C GLY A 139 22.29 7.63 -8.54
N SER A 140 21.44 8.34 -9.29
CA SER A 140 20.53 9.35 -8.74
C SER A 140 19.11 8.80 -8.56
N VAL A 141 18.37 9.32 -7.58
CA VAL A 141 16.92 9.11 -7.45
C VAL A 141 16.20 10.29 -8.09
N CYS A 142 15.24 9.98 -8.95
CA CYS A 142 14.49 10.97 -9.72
C CYS A 142 12.98 10.68 -9.68
N SER A 143 12.20 11.76 -9.86
CA SER A 143 10.73 11.69 -9.97
C SER A 143 10.33 12.20 -11.35
N PHE A 144 9.58 11.38 -12.11
CA PHE A 144 9.10 11.72 -13.46
C PHE A 144 7.58 11.57 -13.54
N SER A 145 6.95 12.53 -14.22
CA SER A 145 5.58 12.38 -14.72
C SER A 145 5.67 11.89 -16.17
N LEU A 146 5.14 10.70 -16.44
CA LEU A 146 5.24 10.07 -17.76
C LEU A 146 3.89 10.08 -18.47
N SER A 147 3.92 10.22 -19.79
CA SER A 147 2.76 9.91 -20.62
C SER A 147 2.75 8.42 -20.93
N ALA A 148 1.68 7.72 -20.51
CA ALA A 148 1.49 6.32 -20.85
C ALA A 148 0.80 6.20 -22.20
N SER A 149 1.21 5.23 -23.02
CA SER A 149 0.52 4.80 -24.24
C SER A 149 -0.29 3.54 -24.01
N GLY A 150 -1.26 3.26 -24.87
CA GLY A 150 -2.10 2.06 -24.84
C GLY A 150 -3.15 2.08 -23.72
N THR A 151 -4.12 1.19 -23.87
CA THR A 151 -5.15 0.94 -22.86
C THR A 151 -4.96 -0.46 -22.31
N PRO A 152 -4.83 -0.64 -20.99
CA PRO A 152 -4.65 -1.96 -20.40
C PRO A 152 -5.90 -2.81 -20.61
N VAL A 153 -5.71 -4.02 -21.13
CA VAL A 153 -6.80 -4.95 -21.45
C VAL A 153 -6.43 -6.36 -21.02
N ILE A 154 -7.36 -7.05 -20.38
CA ILE A 154 -7.36 -8.49 -20.21
C ILE A 154 -8.28 -9.05 -21.31
N PRO A 155 -7.76 -9.73 -22.35
CA PRO A 155 -8.54 -10.04 -23.54
C PRO A 155 -9.61 -11.12 -23.31
N SER A 156 -9.40 -11.99 -22.34
CA SER A 156 -10.33 -13.05 -22.00
C SER A 156 -10.15 -13.48 -20.54
N PHE A 157 -11.22 -13.36 -19.77
CA PHE A 157 -11.27 -13.79 -18.38
C PHE A 157 -12.56 -14.54 -18.10
N ASN A 158 -12.46 -15.76 -17.59
CA ASN A 158 -13.61 -16.57 -17.21
C ASN A 158 -13.97 -16.31 -15.77
N PHE A 159 -15.22 -15.86 -15.55
CA PHE A 159 -15.78 -15.66 -14.23
C PHE A 159 -16.98 -16.60 -14.01
N MET A 160 -16.90 -17.39 -12.95
CA MET A 160 -17.96 -18.32 -12.56
C MET A 160 -18.64 -17.81 -11.31
N ALA A 161 -19.81 -17.22 -11.45
CA ALA A 161 -20.61 -16.77 -10.31
C ALA A 161 -21.03 -17.97 -9.46
N THR A 162 -20.91 -17.85 -8.14
CA THR A 162 -21.41 -18.81 -7.17
C THR A 162 -22.62 -18.24 -6.43
N SER A 163 -23.49 -19.10 -5.95
CA SER A 163 -24.71 -18.70 -5.24
C SER A 163 -24.49 -18.36 -3.77
N SER A 164 -23.30 -18.58 -3.25
CA SER A 164 -22.97 -18.38 -1.83
C SER A 164 -21.57 -17.84 -1.63
N GLY A 165 -21.37 -17.12 -0.54
CA GLY A 165 -20.10 -16.51 -0.17
C GLY A 165 -19.80 -15.17 -0.89
N GLN A 166 -18.68 -14.56 -0.53
CA GLN A 166 -18.19 -13.37 -1.18
C GLN A 166 -17.35 -13.76 -2.40
N GLN A 167 -17.45 -12.99 -3.45
CA GLN A 167 -16.73 -13.22 -4.70
C GLN A 167 -16.07 -11.93 -5.15
N GLY A 168 -14.94 -12.08 -5.81
CA GLY A 168 -14.24 -10.94 -6.37
C GLY A 168 -13.39 -11.30 -7.59
N ILE A 169 -12.92 -10.25 -8.23
CA ILE A 169 -11.96 -10.29 -9.32
C ILE A 169 -10.77 -9.45 -8.87
N GLY A 170 -9.62 -10.08 -8.72
CA GLY A 170 -8.35 -9.42 -8.55
C GLY A 170 -7.76 -9.07 -9.91
N ILE A 171 -7.35 -7.82 -10.08
CA ILE A 171 -6.62 -7.34 -11.25
C ILE A 171 -5.15 -7.25 -10.85
N ASP A 172 -4.30 -7.96 -11.56
CA ASP A 172 -2.87 -8.00 -11.32
C ASP A 172 -2.13 -7.21 -12.39
N PHE A 173 -1.32 -6.25 -11.95
CA PHE A 173 -0.62 -5.30 -12.81
C PHE A 173 0.86 -5.64 -12.91
N ASN A 174 1.32 -6.11 -14.08
CA ASN A 174 2.70 -6.43 -14.33
C ASN A 174 3.49 -5.19 -14.78
N LEU A 175 4.21 -4.58 -13.85
CA LEU A 175 4.98 -3.35 -14.10
C LEU A 175 6.16 -3.60 -15.05
N LYS A 176 6.79 -4.78 -15.02
CA LYS A 176 7.89 -5.13 -15.91
C LYS A 176 7.47 -5.10 -17.38
N ASN A 177 6.23 -5.48 -17.66
CA ASN A 177 5.72 -5.51 -19.03
C ASN A 177 5.25 -4.12 -19.51
N ALA A 178 4.90 -3.22 -18.57
CA ALA A 178 4.44 -1.88 -18.88
C ALA A 178 5.59 -0.88 -19.09
N ILE A 179 6.73 -1.10 -18.43
CA ILE A 179 7.85 -0.16 -18.40
C ILE A 179 8.95 -0.67 -19.34
N SER A 180 9.46 0.21 -20.16
CA SER A 180 10.61 -0.10 -21.02
C SER A 180 11.68 1.00 -20.94
N LEU A 181 12.93 0.57 -20.91
CA LEU A 181 14.12 1.40 -20.99
C LEU A 181 14.85 1.05 -22.27
N SER A 182 14.98 2.02 -23.20
CA SER A 182 15.71 1.83 -24.44
C SER A 182 17.22 1.76 -24.19
N SER A 183 17.97 1.26 -25.18
CA SER A 183 19.45 1.28 -25.15
C SER A 183 20.04 2.69 -25.11
N SER A 184 19.28 3.70 -25.53
CA SER A 184 19.65 5.12 -25.42
C SER A 184 19.30 5.78 -24.09
N GLY A 185 18.73 5.02 -23.13
CA GLY A 185 18.30 5.51 -21.82
C GLY A 185 16.91 6.16 -21.81
N ALA A 186 16.15 6.09 -22.91
CA ALA A 186 14.78 6.64 -22.91
C ALA A 186 13.82 5.71 -22.16
N LEU A 187 13.17 6.24 -21.13
CA LEU A 187 12.18 5.55 -20.32
C LEU A 187 10.78 5.82 -20.86
N SER A 188 9.99 4.78 -21.03
CA SER A 188 8.60 4.89 -21.50
C SER A 188 7.68 3.91 -20.81
N VAL A 189 6.38 4.24 -20.79
CA VAL A 189 5.31 3.39 -20.25
C VAL A 189 4.30 3.10 -21.33
N ASN A 190 4.02 1.81 -21.55
CA ASN A 190 2.97 1.35 -22.45
C ASN A 190 2.09 0.34 -21.70
N PHE A 191 0.82 0.68 -21.53
CA PHE A 191 -0.13 -0.18 -20.82
C PHE A 191 -0.71 -1.31 -21.70
N ASN A 192 -0.44 -1.29 -23.01
CA ASN A 192 -0.86 -2.34 -23.93
C ASN A 192 0.19 -2.54 -25.02
N PRO A 193 1.39 -3.07 -24.68
CA PRO A 193 2.42 -3.33 -25.68
C PRO A 193 1.93 -4.33 -26.71
N SER A 194 2.28 -4.10 -27.97
CA SER A 194 1.89 -5.00 -29.07
C SER A 194 2.56 -6.38 -28.95
N SER A 195 1.85 -7.43 -29.41
CA SER A 195 2.37 -8.80 -29.50
C SER A 195 3.77 -8.85 -30.16
N PRO A 196 4.72 -9.67 -29.67
CA PRO A 196 4.53 -10.80 -28.76
C PRO A 196 4.77 -10.47 -27.26
N SER A 197 4.71 -9.21 -26.88
CA SER A 197 4.93 -8.83 -25.48
C SER A 197 3.90 -9.47 -24.53
N PRO A 198 4.32 -9.92 -23.35
CA PRO A 198 3.41 -10.45 -22.36
C PRO A 198 2.43 -9.38 -21.89
N ALA A 199 1.24 -9.80 -21.45
CA ALA A 199 0.20 -8.89 -20.97
C ALA A 199 0.67 -8.03 -19.79
N VAL A 200 0.20 -6.77 -19.76
CA VAL A 200 0.40 -5.87 -18.63
C VAL A 200 -0.58 -6.18 -17.51
N LEU A 201 -1.79 -6.61 -17.86
CA LEU A 201 -2.82 -6.98 -16.88
C LEU A 201 -3.15 -8.47 -16.99
N SER A 202 -3.34 -9.09 -15.85
CA SER A 202 -4.03 -10.35 -15.69
C SER A 202 -5.17 -10.23 -14.69
N ALA A 203 -6.03 -11.26 -14.60
CA ALA A 203 -7.07 -11.32 -13.59
C ALA A 203 -7.11 -12.70 -12.95
N PHE A 204 -7.54 -12.72 -11.70
CA PHE A 204 -7.78 -13.95 -10.94
C PHE A 204 -9.06 -13.84 -10.13
N THR A 205 -9.64 -14.99 -9.78
CA THR A 205 -10.83 -15.03 -8.95
C THR A 205 -10.50 -14.94 -7.47
N LEU A 206 -11.33 -14.22 -6.70
CA LEU A 206 -11.28 -14.16 -5.25
C LEU A 206 -12.47 -14.93 -4.64
N PRO A 207 -12.31 -15.52 -3.44
CA PRO A 207 -11.12 -15.52 -2.60
C PRO A 207 -10.00 -16.43 -3.14
N ARG A 208 -8.76 -16.03 -2.87
CA ARG A 208 -7.60 -16.93 -2.97
C ARG A 208 -7.37 -17.62 -1.62
N SER A 209 -6.56 -18.68 -1.60
CA SER A 209 -6.06 -19.22 -0.32
C SER A 209 -5.31 -18.13 0.44
N ASN A 210 -5.66 -17.97 1.72
CA ASN A 210 -5.06 -16.99 2.61
C ASN A 210 -5.03 -17.59 4.02
N SER A 211 -3.85 -17.66 4.64
CA SER A 211 -3.68 -18.32 5.93
C SER A 211 -4.37 -17.59 7.08
N ASN A 212 -4.69 -16.31 6.92
CA ASN A 212 -5.30 -15.47 7.95
C ASN A 212 -6.80 -15.25 7.75
N LEU A 213 -7.37 -15.75 6.64
CA LEU A 213 -8.78 -15.57 6.31
C LEU A 213 -9.49 -16.90 6.11
N SER A 214 -10.80 -16.93 6.38
CA SER A 214 -11.65 -18.05 5.99
C SER A 214 -11.90 -18.00 4.47
N GLY A 215 -12.18 -19.15 3.85
CA GLY A 215 -12.40 -19.27 2.40
C GLY A 215 -13.61 -18.50 1.84
N SER A 216 -14.40 -17.83 2.70
CA SER A 216 -15.53 -16.99 2.30
C SER A 216 -15.31 -15.50 2.55
N GLN A 217 -14.12 -15.11 2.99
CA GLN A 217 -13.73 -13.72 3.24
C GLN A 217 -12.81 -13.22 2.12
N LEU A 218 -12.88 -11.93 1.82
CA LEU A 218 -12.01 -11.28 0.86
C LEU A 218 -11.10 -10.28 1.56
N ASP A 219 -9.81 -10.39 1.29
CA ASP A 219 -8.82 -9.39 1.63
C ASP A 219 -8.97 -8.20 0.68
N LEU A 220 -9.35 -7.03 1.18
CA LEU A 220 -9.71 -5.90 0.34
C LEU A 220 -8.74 -4.75 0.43
N ILE A 221 -8.36 -4.36 1.65
CA ILE A 221 -7.56 -3.17 1.91
C ILE A 221 -6.59 -3.49 3.02
N GLU A 222 -5.33 -3.23 2.79
CA GLU A 222 -4.28 -3.44 3.77
C GLU A 222 -3.54 -2.14 4.06
N ASP A 223 -3.14 -2.01 5.33
CA ASP A 223 -2.31 -0.93 5.87
C ASP A 223 -2.82 0.47 5.46
N PHE A 224 -4.13 0.70 5.69
CA PHE A 224 -4.75 1.99 5.46
C PHE A 224 -4.51 2.91 6.65
N THR A 225 -3.63 3.88 6.48
CA THR A 225 -3.29 4.86 7.52
C THR A 225 -4.17 6.10 7.41
N GLY A 226 -4.73 6.54 8.54
CA GLY A 226 -5.61 7.71 8.57
C GLY A 226 -5.94 8.22 9.97
N VAL A 227 -6.66 9.34 10.02
CA VAL A 227 -7.17 9.92 11.26
C VAL A 227 -8.45 9.20 11.68
N VAL A 228 -8.50 8.78 12.93
CA VAL A 228 -9.59 7.97 13.50
C VAL A 228 -10.84 8.83 13.78
N GLY A 229 -11.99 8.34 13.32
CA GLY A 229 -13.32 8.70 13.77
C GLY A 229 -14.04 7.46 14.30
N LEU A 230 -14.72 7.56 15.43
CA LEU A 230 -15.45 6.45 16.04
C LEU A 230 -16.96 6.71 16.07
N ASN A 231 -17.74 5.66 15.75
CA ASN A 231 -19.19 5.65 15.95
C ASN A 231 -19.65 4.23 16.36
N GLY A 232 -19.73 3.98 17.66
CA GLY A 232 -20.03 2.65 18.20
C GLY A 232 -18.93 1.64 17.86
N SER A 233 -19.29 0.55 17.17
CA SER A 233 -18.33 -0.43 16.65
C SER A 233 -17.74 -0.05 15.29
N ALA A 234 -18.24 1.00 14.65
CA ALA A 234 -17.68 1.48 13.39
C ALA A 234 -16.49 2.40 13.64
N VAL A 235 -15.44 2.19 12.88
CA VAL A 235 -14.25 3.04 12.82
C VAL A 235 -14.10 3.59 11.41
N THR A 236 -13.81 4.87 11.33
CA THR A 236 -13.52 5.57 10.08
C THR A 236 -12.08 6.07 10.15
N LEU A 237 -11.28 5.77 9.13
CA LEU A 237 -9.96 6.38 8.94
C LEU A 237 -10.02 7.34 7.76
N THR A 238 -9.54 8.56 7.96
CA THR A 238 -9.46 9.60 6.91
C THR A 238 -8.01 9.89 6.60
N SER A 239 -7.60 9.59 5.37
CA SER A 239 -6.28 9.87 4.81
C SER A 239 -6.34 10.99 3.79
N PRO A 240 -5.44 11.97 3.81
CA PRO A 240 -5.41 13.03 2.80
C PRO A 240 -5.02 12.54 1.40
N THR A 241 -4.38 11.36 1.30
CA THR A 241 -3.90 10.78 0.04
C THR A 241 -4.79 9.66 -0.47
N ARG A 242 -5.45 8.91 0.43
CA ARG A 242 -6.20 7.67 0.12
C ARG A 242 -7.71 7.81 0.34
N GLY A 243 -8.21 8.97 0.80
CA GLY A 243 -9.63 9.21 1.08
C GLY A 243 -10.08 8.66 2.43
N THR A 244 -11.36 8.29 2.53
CA THR A 244 -12.00 7.86 3.79
C THR A 244 -12.43 6.40 3.68
N LEU A 245 -12.06 5.61 4.66
CA LEU A 245 -12.42 4.19 4.81
C LEU A 245 -13.19 3.99 6.10
N THR A 246 -14.35 3.31 6.04
CA THR A 246 -15.17 2.96 7.20
C THR A 246 -15.38 1.46 7.24
N ALA A 247 -15.12 0.86 8.41
CA ALA A 247 -15.35 -0.57 8.68
C ALA A 247 -15.86 -0.77 10.11
N SER A 248 -16.36 -1.95 10.41
CA SER A 248 -16.86 -2.32 11.75
C SER A 248 -15.89 -3.25 12.45
N ALA A 249 -15.53 -2.95 13.69
CA ALA A 249 -14.83 -3.91 14.52
C ALA A 249 -15.77 -5.08 14.88
N VAL A 250 -15.24 -6.29 14.81
CA VAL A 250 -15.93 -7.56 15.11
C VAL A 250 -15.18 -8.34 16.19
N SER A 251 -15.72 -9.43 16.68
CA SER A 251 -15.07 -10.25 17.71
C SER A 251 -13.73 -10.86 17.30
N ALA A 252 -13.49 -10.97 15.99
CA ALA A 252 -12.24 -11.48 15.42
C ALA A 252 -11.23 -10.36 15.05
N THR A 253 -11.54 -9.09 15.35
CA THR A 253 -10.62 -7.98 15.10
C THR A 253 -9.40 -8.08 16.00
N ASN A 254 -8.21 -8.02 15.40
CA ASN A 254 -6.94 -7.91 16.11
C ASN A 254 -6.70 -6.43 16.50
N PHE A 255 -6.32 -6.22 17.75
CA PHE A 255 -5.99 -4.91 18.30
C PHE A 255 -4.51 -4.89 18.66
N ASP A 256 -3.72 -4.19 17.86
CA ASP A 256 -2.28 -4.13 18.03
C ASP A 256 -1.83 -2.89 18.79
N PRO A 257 -0.81 -3.02 19.66
CA PRO A 257 -0.22 -1.88 20.34
C PRO A 257 0.48 -0.98 19.32
N ASP A 258 0.51 0.33 19.62
CA ASP A 258 1.36 1.26 18.88
C ASP A 258 2.84 0.86 18.97
N PRO A 259 3.71 1.37 18.06
CA PRO A 259 5.14 1.03 18.06
C PRO A 259 5.88 1.31 19.36
N SER A 260 5.36 2.21 20.22
CA SER A 260 5.91 2.47 21.57
C SER A 260 5.36 1.53 22.65
N GLY A 261 4.30 0.78 22.37
CA GLY A 261 3.59 -0.06 23.32
C GLY A 261 2.75 0.69 24.36
N THR A 262 2.49 1.99 24.16
CA THR A 262 1.76 2.83 25.13
C THR A 262 0.28 2.95 24.81
N LEU A 263 -0.08 2.93 23.54
CA LEU A 263 -1.46 2.92 23.07
C LEU A 263 -1.88 1.49 22.74
N CYS A 264 -3.16 1.17 22.98
CA CYS A 264 -3.69 -0.17 22.73
C CYS A 264 -2.89 -1.30 23.40
N PRO A 265 -2.51 -1.21 24.69
CA PRO A 265 -1.68 -2.22 25.33
C PRO A 265 -2.39 -3.58 25.38
N ARG A 266 -1.67 -4.66 25.14
CA ARG A 266 -2.24 -6.01 25.24
C ARG A 266 -2.49 -6.43 26.70
N PRO A 267 -3.58 -7.16 27.00
CA PRO A 267 -4.60 -7.63 26.08
C PRO A 267 -5.73 -6.61 25.90
N THR A 268 -5.82 -5.97 24.74
CA THR A 268 -6.96 -5.12 24.36
C THR A 268 -7.93 -5.91 23.48
N THR A 269 -9.23 -5.83 23.77
CA THR A 269 -10.27 -6.62 23.09
C THR A 269 -11.42 -5.78 22.57
N THR A 270 -11.35 -4.45 22.72
CA THR A 270 -12.42 -3.55 22.27
C THR A 270 -11.85 -2.35 21.52
N LEU A 271 -12.57 -1.90 20.50
CA LEU A 271 -12.17 -0.78 19.66
C LEU A 271 -11.90 0.50 20.48
N SER A 272 -12.80 0.85 21.40
CA SER A 272 -12.67 2.08 22.19
C SER A 272 -11.57 2.03 23.26
N ALA A 273 -11.07 0.85 23.59
CA ALA A 273 -9.90 0.72 24.47
C ALA A 273 -8.59 0.79 23.68
N CYS A 274 -8.65 0.51 22.36
CA CYS A 274 -7.48 0.54 21.48
C CYS A 274 -7.26 1.91 20.85
N VAL A 275 -8.31 2.49 20.26
CA VAL A 275 -8.21 3.76 19.51
C VAL A 275 -9.26 4.78 19.97
N SER A 276 -8.95 6.06 19.81
CA SER A 276 -9.81 7.20 20.10
C SER A 276 -9.92 8.14 18.91
N SER A 277 -11.04 8.85 18.77
CA SER A 277 -11.22 9.85 17.71
C SER A 277 -10.11 10.92 17.75
N GLY A 278 -9.57 11.25 16.59
CA GLY A 278 -8.48 12.20 16.42
C GLY A 278 -7.07 11.63 16.54
N GLN A 279 -6.93 10.36 16.93
CA GLN A 279 -5.65 9.62 16.80
C GLN A 279 -5.35 9.33 15.34
N VAL A 280 -4.11 8.95 15.03
CA VAL A 280 -3.71 8.34 13.77
C VAL A 280 -3.58 6.84 13.98
N ALA A 281 -4.18 6.06 13.09
CA ALA A 281 -4.11 4.60 13.13
C ALA A 281 -3.90 4.01 11.74
N SER A 282 -3.44 2.77 11.68
CA SER A 282 -3.43 1.90 10.50
C SER A 282 -4.48 0.81 10.66
N MET A 283 -5.10 0.39 9.56
CA MET A 283 -6.19 -0.59 9.57
C MET A 283 -6.15 -1.48 8.35
N ASP A 284 -6.31 -2.79 8.56
CA ASP A 284 -6.55 -3.78 7.53
C ASP A 284 -8.04 -4.14 7.51
N VAL A 285 -8.67 -4.18 6.31
CA VAL A 285 -10.11 -4.37 6.15
C VAL A 285 -10.42 -5.51 5.19
N ILE A 286 -11.29 -6.39 5.64
CA ILE A 286 -11.82 -7.51 4.88
C ILE A 286 -13.32 -7.31 4.55
N LEU A 287 -13.79 -8.00 3.52
CA LEU A 287 -15.20 -8.25 3.33
C LEU A 287 -15.51 -9.61 3.98
N ASP A 288 -16.29 -9.60 5.05
CA ASP A 288 -16.66 -10.81 5.75
C ASP A 288 -17.70 -11.66 4.99
N SER A 289 -17.99 -12.86 5.48
CA SER A 289 -18.95 -13.77 4.85
C SER A 289 -20.37 -13.20 4.78
N GLY A 290 -20.72 -12.23 5.63
CA GLY A 290 -21.99 -11.51 5.63
C GLY A 290 -22.06 -10.36 4.64
N GLY A 291 -20.93 -10.01 4.00
CA GLY A 291 -20.84 -8.87 3.06
C GLY A 291 -20.66 -7.52 3.74
N THR A 292 -20.15 -7.51 4.97
CA THR A 292 -19.84 -6.31 5.76
C THR A 292 -18.34 -6.02 5.68
N PHE A 293 -17.98 -4.76 5.58
CA PHE A 293 -16.59 -4.33 5.76
C PHE A 293 -16.22 -4.43 7.24
N SER A 294 -15.35 -5.36 7.54
CA SER A 294 -14.93 -5.67 8.90
C SER A 294 -13.44 -5.35 9.09
N VAL A 295 -13.11 -4.80 10.25
CA VAL A 295 -11.73 -4.58 10.65
C VAL A 295 -11.09 -5.92 10.96
N GLN A 296 -10.07 -6.30 10.21
CA GLN A 296 -9.25 -7.47 10.51
C GLN A 296 -8.23 -7.12 11.59
N GLU A 297 -7.55 -5.99 11.43
CA GLU A 297 -6.51 -5.52 12.33
C GLU A 297 -6.57 -4.00 12.42
N ILE A 298 -6.31 -3.44 13.59
CA ILE A 298 -6.15 -2.01 13.79
C ILE A 298 -5.06 -1.73 14.82
N GLU A 299 -4.19 -0.77 14.48
CA GLU A 299 -3.05 -0.34 15.26
C GLU A 299 -3.05 1.19 15.38
N PRO A 300 -3.05 1.79 16.58
CA PRO A 300 -2.77 3.21 16.73
C PRO A 300 -1.30 3.49 16.40
N LEU A 301 -1.02 4.60 15.73
CA LEU A 301 0.34 5.03 15.38
C LEU A 301 0.75 6.28 16.16
N LEU A 302 -0.19 7.21 16.36
CA LEU A 302 0.02 8.46 17.10
C LEU A 302 -1.17 8.75 17.98
N SER A 303 -0.91 9.31 19.17
CA SER A 303 -1.93 9.71 20.14
C SER A 303 -2.82 10.86 19.67
N SER A 304 -2.41 11.60 18.66
CA SER A 304 -3.18 12.71 18.07
C SER A 304 -2.77 12.92 16.62
N GLN A 305 -3.60 13.65 15.87
CA GLN A 305 -3.32 14.03 14.50
C GLN A 305 -2.18 15.03 14.42
N GLN A 306 -1.03 14.60 13.95
CA GLN A 306 0.21 15.37 13.80
C GLN A 306 0.75 15.18 12.37
N ASP A 307 1.75 15.98 12.00
CA ASP A 307 2.44 15.85 10.73
C ASP A 307 3.29 14.57 10.72
N LEU A 308 2.79 13.53 10.06
CA LEU A 308 3.45 12.25 9.86
C LEU A 308 3.76 12.08 8.37
N VAL A 309 4.95 11.61 8.05
CA VAL A 309 5.38 11.29 6.70
C VAL A 309 5.91 9.86 6.68
N GLU A 310 5.47 9.06 5.72
CA GLU A 310 6.02 7.73 5.45
C GLU A 310 6.71 7.71 4.09
N GLY A 311 7.84 7.02 4.00
CA GLY A 311 8.59 6.90 2.76
C GLY A 311 9.61 5.78 2.78
N ILE A 312 10.18 5.51 1.59
CA ILE A 312 11.24 4.51 1.41
C ILE A 312 12.59 5.20 1.44
N VAL A 313 13.48 4.76 2.31
CA VAL A 313 14.86 5.27 2.40
C VAL A 313 15.62 4.93 1.14
N PHE A 314 16.29 5.91 0.54
CA PHE A 314 17.13 5.69 -0.64
C PHE A 314 18.59 6.19 -0.48
N ALA A 315 18.86 7.01 0.53
CA ALA A 315 20.22 7.50 0.78
C ALA A 315 20.44 7.82 2.27
N ILE A 316 21.68 7.68 2.70
CA ILE A 316 22.15 8.04 4.05
C ILE A 316 23.13 9.19 3.93
N GLY A 317 22.90 10.30 4.64
CA GLY A 317 23.69 11.53 4.64
C GLY A 317 24.51 11.75 5.91
N GLY A 318 25.23 10.73 6.39
CA GLY A 318 25.97 10.78 7.64
C GLY A 318 25.17 10.28 8.85
N THR A 319 25.54 10.64 10.07
CA THR A 319 24.97 10.07 11.31
C THR A 319 23.65 10.71 11.74
N THR A 320 23.24 11.81 11.12
CA THR A 320 22.04 12.56 11.53
C THR A 320 21.12 12.89 10.37
N GLN A 321 21.35 12.31 9.19
CA GLN A 321 20.58 12.65 8.00
C GLN A 321 20.38 11.43 7.10
N PHE A 322 19.18 11.29 6.54
CA PHE A 322 18.87 10.33 5.49
C PHE A 322 17.83 10.93 4.52
N ALA A 323 17.59 10.28 3.40
CA ALA A 323 16.61 10.73 2.41
C ALA A 323 15.60 9.64 2.10
N ILE A 324 14.34 10.06 1.93
CA ILE A 324 13.20 9.19 1.62
C ILE A 324 12.47 9.64 0.35
N ALA A 325 11.93 8.67 -0.38
CA ALA A 325 10.87 8.88 -1.36
C ALA A 325 9.53 8.73 -0.66
N LEU A 326 8.72 9.78 -0.63
CA LEU A 326 7.47 9.85 0.12
C LEU A 326 6.43 8.88 -0.45
N THR A 327 5.83 8.06 0.38
CA THR A 327 4.75 7.13 -0.02
C THR A 327 3.39 7.55 0.54
N ASP A 328 3.35 8.09 1.76
CA ASP A 328 2.11 8.52 2.40
C ASP A 328 2.37 9.68 3.39
N LYS A 329 1.30 10.39 3.79
CA LYS A 329 1.37 11.43 4.80
C LYS A 329 0.06 11.60 5.55
N ILE A 330 0.15 12.03 6.79
CA ILE A 330 -0.95 12.60 7.59
C ILE A 330 -0.55 14.02 7.93
N GLN A 331 -1.48 14.95 7.78
CA GLN A 331 -1.27 16.35 8.13
C GLN A 331 -1.83 16.65 9.51
N ALA A 332 -1.15 17.49 10.28
CA ALA A 332 -1.69 18.01 11.53
C ALA A 332 -3.05 18.70 11.26
N ALA A 333 -3.96 18.62 12.23
CA ALA A 333 -5.30 19.19 12.12
C ALA A 333 -5.27 20.72 11.93
N THR A 334 -4.25 21.35 12.48
CA THR A 334 -4.02 22.80 12.39
C THR A 334 -2.53 23.06 12.19
N ASN A 335 -2.22 24.12 11.43
CA ASN A 335 -0.84 24.58 11.21
C ASN A 335 0.11 23.51 10.67
N SER A 336 -0.38 22.58 9.81
CA SER A 336 0.46 21.57 9.18
C SER A 336 1.63 22.21 8.43
N LEU A 337 2.82 21.69 8.70
CA LEU A 337 4.07 22.09 8.05
C LEU A 337 4.21 21.46 6.64
N ILE A 338 3.61 20.28 6.45
CA ILE A 338 3.83 19.42 5.27
C ILE A 338 2.69 19.51 4.22
N GLY A 339 1.88 20.57 4.28
CA GLY A 339 0.71 20.72 3.41
C GLY A 339 1.01 20.58 1.91
N GLY A 340 2.13 21.11 1.47
CA GLY A 340 2.58 21.07 0.07
C GLY A 340 3.20 19.76 -0.41
N LEU A 341 3.56 18.83 0.51
CA LEU A 341 4.14 17.54 0.13
C LEU A 341 3.08 16.62 -0.49
N LYS A 342 3.50 15.78 -1.42
CA LYS A 342 2.68 14.71 -2.03
C LYS A 342 3.49 13.41 -2.11
N ALA A 343 2.81 12.28 -2.18
CA ALA A 343 3.48 11.00 -2.43
C ALA A 343 4.31 11.08 -3.73
N GLY A 344 5.52 10.53 -3.71
CA GLY A 344 6.52 10.62 -4.77
C GLY A 344 7.47 11.82 -4.66
N ASP A 345 7.27 12.74 -3.72
CA ASP A 345 8.26 13.78 -3.44
C ASP A 345 9.49 13.18 -2.74
N LEU A 346 10.65 13.77 -3.00
CA LEU A 346 11.89 13.42 -2.30
C LEU A 346 12.07 14.33 -1.10
N LEU A 347 12.45 13.76 0.04
CA LEU A 347 12.59 14.48 1.29
C LEU A 347 13.87 14.08 2.01
N THR A 348 14.69 15.07 2.35
CA THR A 348 15.81 14.90 3.28
C THR A 348 15.28 14.97 4.71
N VAL A 349 15.61 14.00 5.53
CA VAL A 349 15.21 13.92 6.95
C VAL A 349 16.42 14.19 7.83
N ASN A 350 16.30 15.18 8.71
CA ASN A 350 17.28 15.52 9.73
C ASN A 350 16.82 14.98 11.08
N ILE A 351 17.70 14.31 11.81
CA ILE A 351 17.48 13.76 13.16
C ILE A 351 18.49 14.36 14.14
N PRO A 352 18.29 15.61 14.61
CA PRO A 352 19.22 16.24 15.54
C PRO A 352 19.32 15.46 16.84
N ALA A 353 20.54 15.14 17.29
CA ALA A 353 20.78 14.34 18.48
C ALA A 353 20.09 14.87 19.77
N SER A 354 19.83 16.17 19.84
CA SER A 354 19.17 16.82 20.97
C SER A 354 17.65 16.66 21.00
N THR A 355 17.02 16.22 19.91
CA THR A 355 15.56 16.15 19.77
C THR A 355 15.03 14.75 19.45
N VAL A 356 15.90 13.83 19.03
CA VAL A 356 15.52 12.48 18.63
C VAL A 356 15.18 11.62 19.84
N ARG A 357 14.00 11.04 19.82
CA ARG A 357 13.63 9.92 20.71
C ARG A 357 14.22 8.62 20.14
N PRO A 358 14.40 7.59 20.98
CA PRO A 358 14.78 6.27 20.49
C PRO A 358 13.86 5.80 19.37
N PHE A 359 14.44 5.17 18.34
CA PHE A 359 13.70 4.67 17.20
C PHE A 359 12.70 3.61 17.62
N LEU A 360 11.58 3.55 16.95
CA LEU A 360 10.47 2.64 17.19
C LEU A 360 10.34 1.64 16.03
N MET A 361 9.72 0.49 16.29
CA MET A 361 9.46 -0.53 15.28
C MET A 361 7.98 -0.93 15.32
N ASP A 362 7.31 -0.83 14.18
CA ASP A 362 5.96 -1.35 13.98
C ASP A 362 6.03 -2.85 13.74
N THR A 363 5.71 -3.64 14.74
CA THR A 363 5.77 -5.11 14.64
C THR A 363 4.44 -5.75 14.26
N LYS A 364 3.32 -5.02 14.32
CA LYS A 364 1.96 -5.55 14.08
C LYS A 364 1.75 -6.91 14.75
N GLY A 365 2.10 -7.00 16.01
CA GLY A 365 1.94 -8.21 16.79
C GLY A 365 2.92 -9.35 16.50
N LEU A 366 3.77 -9.28 15.48
CA LEU A 366 4.78 -10.31 15.22
C LEU A 366 5.75 -10.47 16.39
N ALA A 367 6.06 -11.71 16.74
CA ALA A 367 7.02 -12.05 17.79
C ALA A 367 8.47 -11.85 17.30
N VAL A 368 8.83 -10.62 16.96
CA VAL A 368 10.18 -10.29 16.49
C VAL A 368 11.20 -10.58 17.59
N PRO A 369 12.27 -11.37 17.33
CA PRO A 369 13.28 -11.67 18.32
C PRO A 369 13.95 -10.43 18.89
N ALA A 370 14.25 -10.42 20.21
CA ALA A 370 14.87 -9.26 20.88
C ALA A 370 16.19 -8.81 20.24
N ALA A 371 16.99 -9.76 19.73
CA ALA A 371 18.23 -9.45 19.01
C ALA A 371 17.95 -8.66 17.71
N SER A 372 16.86 -8.96 17.02
CA SER A 372 16.43 -8.26 15.81
C SER A 372 15.81 -6.90 16.15
N LEU A 373 14.99 -6.83 17.21
CA LEU A 373 14.44 -5.55 17.69
C LEU A 373 15.58 -4.56 17.98
N GLY A 374 16.63 -5.00 18.68
CA GLY A 374 17.76 -4.15 19.07
C GLY A 374 18.58 -3.58 17.90
N LEU A 375 18.43 -4.08 16.68
CA LEU A 375 19.07 -3.49 15.49
C LEU A 375 18.47 -2.14 15.11
N PHE A 376 17.23 -1.87 15.49
CA PHE A 376 16.55 -0.61 15.17
C PHE A 376 15.93 0.05 16.41
N GLN A 377 15.14 -0.69 17.17
CA GLN A 377 14.44 -0.15 18.32
C GLN A 377 15.42 0.29 19.42
N GLY A 378 15.27 1.53 19.86
CA GLY A 378 16.15 2.13 20.85
C GLY A 378 17.40 2.78 20.26
N GLN A 379 17.66 2.66 18.97
CA GLN A 379 18.72 3.41 18.27
C GLN A 379 18.37 4.89 18.19
N THR A 380 19.35 5.75 17.92
CA THR A 380 19.16 7.23 17.93
C THR A 380 19.87 7.92 16.79
N ASP A 381 20.53 7.19 15.91
CA ASP A 381 21.27 7.72 14.75
C ASP A 381 21.03 6.88 13.49
N THR A 382 21.55 7.33 12.37
CA THR A 382 21.33 6.69 11.07
C THR A 382 22.08 5.37 10.87
N SER A 383 22.85 4.89 11.84
CA SER A 383 23.51 3.57 11.73
C SER A 383 22.54 2.40 11.62
N ALA A 384 21.31 2.59 12.15
CA ALA A 384 20.22 1.62 12.05
C ALA A 384 19.37 1.79 10.77
N ILE A 385 19.62 2.83 9.98
CA ILE A 385 18.83 3.17 8.80
C ILE A 385 19.53 2.68 7.55
N HIS A 386 18.79 1.98 6.69
CA HIS A 386 19.31 1.38 5.47
C HIS A 386 18.41 1.69 4.27
N PRO A 387 18.98 1.90 3.07
CA PRO A 387 18.19 2.01 1.84
C PRO A 387 17.28 0.80 1.66
N GLY A 388 16.02 1.04 1.27
CA GLY A 388 14.98 0.03 1.15
C GLY A 388 14.06 -0.09 2.36
N GLN A 389 14.43 0.44 3.53
CA GLN A 389 13.53 0.50 4.68
C GLN A 389 12.36 1.45 4.41
N ALA A 390 11.14 1.02 4.73
CA ALA A 390 10.01 1.92 4.88
C ALA A 390 10.06 2.54 6.28
N ILE A 391 10.03 3.87 6.35
CA ILE A 391 10.15 4.63 7.60
C ILE A 391 9.04 5.67 7.67
N ALA A 392 8.39 5.77 8.82
CA ALA A 392 7.53 6.88 9.18
C ALA A 392 8.27 7.83 10.14
N ILE A 393 8.08 9.13 9.96
CA ILE A 393 8.65 10.18 10.81
C ILE A 393 7.57 11.15 11.28
N HIS A 394 7.66 11.60 12.52
CA HIS A 394 6.93 12.77 12.99
C HIS A 394 7.74 14.03 12.67
N VAL A 395 7.13 14.99 11.95
CA VAL A 395 7.79 16.19 11.44
C VAL A 395 7.62 17.36 12.40
N THR A 396 8.72 17.91 12.89
CA THR A 396 8.73 19.06 13.81
C THR A 396 9.17 20.36 13.15
N ALA A 397 9.87 20.29 12.02
CA ALA A 397 10.21 21.43 11.18
C ALA A 397 10.28 21.00 9.70
N PHE A 398 10.00 21.93 8.80
CA PHE A 398 9.97 21.66 7.37
C PHE A 398 10.50 22.83 6.57
N THR A 399 11.29 22.55 5.54
CA THR A 399 11.75 23.51 4.54
C THR A 399 11.37 22.99 3.16
N ALA A 400 10.62 23.77 2.42
CA ALA A 400 10.20 23.41 1.06
C ALA A 400 11.38 23.32 0.09
N ALA A 401 11.22 22.53 -0.97
CA ALA A 401 12.19 22.43 -2.05
C ALA A 401 12.43 23.80 -2.70
N SER A 402 13.68 24.09 -3.08
CA SER A 402 14.06 25.33 -3.75
C SER A 402 15.17 25.08 -4.76
N GLY A 403 14.92 25.46 -6.02
CA GLY A 403 15.85 25.22 -7.11
C GLY A 403 16.13 23.71 -7.28
N THR A 404 17.39 23.32 -7.15
CA THR A 404 17.83 21.92 -7.20
C THR A 404 17.86 21.23 -5.85
N THR A 405 17.59 21.96 -4.75
CA THR A 405 17.58 21.40 -3.39
C THR A 405 16.21 20.77 -3.11
N ILE A 406 16.20 19.48 -2.76
CA ILE A 406 14.97 18.79 -2.34
C ILE A 406 14.47 19.33 -0.99
N ALA A 407 13.19 19.13 -0.71
CA ALA A 407 12.62 19.52 0.58
C ALA A 407 13.34 18.83 1.74
N SER A 408 13.30 19.45 2.92
CA SER A 408 13.86 18.84 4.12
C SER A 408 12.91 18.94 5.32
N ALA A 409 12.93 17.93 6.16
CA ALA A 409 12.19 17.87 7.41
C ALA A 409 13.11 17.57 8.58
N THR A 410 12.76 18.07 9.76
CA THR A 410 13.35 17.63 11.03
C THR A 410 12.40 16.67 11.71
N ALA A 411 12.88 15.51 12.13
CA ALA A 411 12.12 14.50 12.83
C ALA A 411 12.53 14.37 14.29
N ASP A 412 11.56 14.17 15.18
CA ASP A 412 11.79 13.80 16.59
C ASP A 412 11.44 12.33 16.87
N THR A 413 10.79 11.67 15.95
CA THR A 413 10.43 10.25 16.04
C THR A 413 10.68 9.59 14.70
N VAL A 414 11.27 8.40 14.72
CA VAL A 414 11.56 7.56 13.56
C VAL A 414 11.02 6.17 13.84
N THR A 415 10.11 5.70 12.99
CA THR A 415 9.47 4.38 13.15
C THR A 415 9.75 3.53 11.91
N LEU A 416 10.36 2.36 12.11
CA LEU A 416 10.49 1.36 11.05
C LEU A 416 9.10 0.79 10.72
N ARG A 417 8.76 0.85 9.45
CA ARG A 417 7.51 0.37 8.87
C ARG A 417 7.79 -0.81 7.91
N TRP A 418 6.75 -1.30 7.29
CA TRP A 418 6.76 -2.46 6.41
C TRP A 418 7.23 -2.09 5.00
N SER A 419 8.38 -2.61 4.59
CA SER A 419 8.84 -2.56 3.21
C SER A 419 8.07 -3.57 2.36
N ARG A 420 7.73 -3.19 1.13
CA ARG A 420 7.04 -4.01 0.15
C ARG A 420 7.95 -4.21 -1.05
N LEU A 421 8.11 -5.44 -1.46
CA LEU A 421 8.97 -5.78 -2.59
C LEU A 421 8.55 -7.07 -3.26
N ILE A 422 8.96 -7.23 -4.51
CA ILE A 422 8.93 -8.50 -5.22
C ILE A 422 10.32 -9.14 -5.14
N ALA A 423 10.34 -10.44 -4.89
CA ALA A 423 11.56 -11.24 -4.88
C ALA A 423 11.29 -12.64 -5.45
N ASN A 424 12.35 -13.36 -5.86
CA ASN A 424 12.26 -14.75 -6.22
C ASN A 424 12.62 -15.62 -5.02
N THR A 425 11.84 -16.67 -4.75
CA THR A 425 12.21 -17.69 -3.78
C THR A 425 13.24 -18.64 -4.38
N ILE A 426 14.28 -18.96 -3.63
CA ILE A 426 15.35 -19.89 -4.04
C ILE A 426 15.46 -21.11 -3.13
N GLY A 427 14.43 -21.37 -2.36
CA GLY A 427 14.30 -22.52 -1.48
C GLY A 427 14.01 -22.13 -0.03
N ALA A 428 13.46 -23.09 0.71
CA ALA A 428 13.26 -22.95 2.14
C ALA A 428 14.54 -23.38 2.87
N ALA A 429 15.05 -22.52 3.75
CA ALA A 429 16.13 -22.87 4.65
C ALA A 429 15.60 -23.74 5.82
N SER A 430 14.34 -23.53 6.22
CA SER A 430 13.59 -24.29 7.23
C SER A 430 12.09 -23.96 7.08
N PRO A 431 11.19 -24.64 7.82
CA PRO A 431 9.76 -24.26 7.81
C PRO A 431 9.48 -22.82 8.23
N SER A 432 10.37 -22.21 9.02
CA SER A 432 10.25 -20.84 9.50
C SER A 432 11.16 -19.85 8.77
N GLN A 433 11.83 -20.26 7.69
CA GLN A 433 12.76 -19.41 6.93
C GLN A 433 12.74 -19.75 5.47
N ILE A 434 12.70 -18.71 4.63
CA ILE A 434 12.87 -18.81 3.18
C ILE A 434 14.06 -17.96 2.72
N ASN A 435 14.72 -18.40 1.66
CA ASN A 435 15.72 -17.59 0.98
C ASN A 435 15.10 -16.94 -0.24
N VAL A 436 15.39 -15.66 -0.41
CA VAL A 436 14.93 -14.87 -1.56
C VAL A 436 16.11 -14.16 -2.22
N ASN A 437 16.00 -13.94 -3.52
CA ASN A 437 16.92 -13.13 -4.32
C ASN A 437 16.15 -12.23 -5.30
N ASN A 438 16.87 -11.53 -6.15
CA ASN A 438 16.30 -10.62 -7.15
C ASN A 438 15.44 -9.52 -6.51
N VAL A 439 15.86 -9.07 -5.32
CA VAL A 439 15.28 -7.90 -4.66
C VAL A 439 15.71 -6.60 -5.39
N PRO A 440 14.96 -5.49 -5.26
CA PRO A 440 15.37 -4.20 -5.83
C PRO A 440 16.79 -3.80 -5.43
N SER A 441 17.53 -3.13 -6.34
CA SER A 441 18.95 -2.85 -6.17
C SER A 441 19.29 -2.00 -4.94
N TYR A 442 18.36 -1.16 -4.48
CA TYR A 442 18.57 -0.35 -3.28
C TYR A 442 18.60 -1.15 -1.97
N PHE A 443 18.14 -2.41 -1.96
CA PHE A 443 18.36 -3.33 -0.84
C PHE A 443 19.74 -4.01 -0.89
N LEU A 444 20.41 -3.98 -2.05
CA LEU A 444 21.64 -4.73 -2.23
C LEU A 444 22.82 -4.02 -1.56
N THR A 445 23.62 -4.81 -0.89
CA THR A 445 24.98 -4.45 -0.53
C THR A 445 25.96 -5.16 -1.44
N THR A 446 27.21 -4.78 -1.40
CA THR A 446 28.28 -5.35 -2.25
C THR A 446 28.55 -6.83 -1.99
N SER A 447 27.96 -7.45 -0.95
CA SER A 447 28.36 -8.76 -0.44
C SER A 447 27.39 -9.91 -0.69
N SER A 448 26.10 -9.67 -0.89
CA SER A 448 25.14 -10.76 -1.12
C SER A 448 23.92 -10.31 -1.90
N SER A 449 23.44 -11.22 -2.77
CA SER A 449 22.16 -11.09 -3.47
C SER A 449 21.06 -11.99 -2.88
N ILE A 450 21.37 -12.71 -1.79
CA ILE A 450 20.45 -13.64 -1.13
C ILE A 450 20.08 -13.11 0.24
N PHE A 451 18.77 -13.00 0.50
CA PHE A 451 18.22 -12.57 1.78
C PHE A 451 17.46 -13.73 2.42
N THR A 452 17.85 -14.08 3.64
CA THR A 452 17.07 -15.02 4.44
C THR A 452 15.94 -14.26 5.14
N THR A 453 14.72 -14.75 4.94
CA THR A 453 13.50 -14.15 5.45
C THR A 453 12.91 -15.03 6.53
N GLN A 454 12.68 -14.46 7.73
CA GLN A 454 11.94 -15.09 8.80
C GLN A 454 10.46 -15.21 8.43
N VAL A 455 9.92 -16.40 8.59
CA VAL A 455 8.48 -16.69 8.47
C VAL A 455 7.97 -17.05 9.86
N PHE A 456 6.98 -16.33 10.35
CA PHE A 456 6.37 -16.62 11.66
C PHE A 456 5.29 -17.67 11.46
N THR A 457 5.51 -18.85 12.03
CA THR A 457 4.60 -19.99 11.89
C THR A 457 3.75 -20.13 13.15
N GLY A 458 2.48 -20.52 12.96
CA GLY A 458 1.54 -20.70 14.07
C GLY A 458 0.19 -21.25 13.56
N THR A 459 -0.85 -21.07 14.36
CA THR A 459 -2.21 -21.43 13.96
C THR A 459 -2.73 -20.41 12.92
N SER A 460 -3.24 -20.88 11.80
CA SER A 460 -3.89 -20.05 10.78
C SER A 460 -4.93 -19.11 11.39
N GLY A 461 -4.90 -17.84 11.00
CA GLY A 461 -5.76 -16.79 11.53
C GLY A 461 -5.35 -16.25 12.91
N ALA A 462 -4.26 -16.76 13.50
CA ALA A 462 -3.72 -16.20 14.73
C ALA A 462 -2.94 -14.92 14.45
N ASP A 463 -3.04 -13.97 15.37
CA ASP A 463 -2.21 -12.80 15.41
C ASP A 463 -0.71 -13.17 15.54
N GLY A 464 0.17 -12.37 14.96
CA GLY A 464 1.60 -12.61 15.01
C GLY A 464 2.13 -13.70 14.08
N VAL A 465 1.35 -14.15 13.11
CA VAL A 465 1.71 -15.16 12.11
C VAL A 465 1.85 -14.52 10.73
N THR A 466 2.88 -14.95 9.98
CA THR A 466 3.02 -14.51 8.57
C THR A 466 1.80 -14.92 7.75
N ASN A 467 1.17 -13.95 7.11
CA ASN A 467 0.06 -14.18 6.18
C ASN A 467 0.58 -14.80 4.87
N LEU A 468 0.11 -15.99 4.51
CA LEU A 468 0.44 -16.69 3.27
C LEU A 468 -0.74 -16.60 2.31
N GLU A 469 -0.64 -15.78 1.26
CA GLU A 469 -1.70 -15.57 0.26
C GLU A 469 -1.36 -16.21 -1.08
N GLY A 470 -2.33 -16.91 -1.68
CA GLY A 470 -2.14 -17.65 -2.93
C GLY A 470 -1.34 -18.95 -2.76
N ILE A 471 -0.91 -19.26 -1.55
CA ILE A 471 -0.12 -20.43 -1.19
C ILE A 471 -1.06 -21.44 -0.51
N ALA A 472 -1.02 -22.69 -0.94
CA ALA A 472 -1.89 -23.72 -0.39
C ALA A 472 -1.66 -23.89 1.12
N ALA A 473 -2.73 -24.03 1.91
CA ALA A 473 -2.65 -24.30 3.34
C ALA A 473 -1.82 -25.57 3.61
N GLY A 474 -0.82 -25.46 4.47
CA GLY A 474 0.16 -26.52 4.72
C GLY A 474 1.26 -26.62 3.66
N GLY A 475 1.26 -25.74 2.66
CA GLY A 475 2.28 -25.66 1.62
C GLY A 475 3.59 -25.12 2.14
N THR A 476 4.41 -25.98 2.71
CA THR A 476 5.85 -25.81 2.72
C THR A 476 6.45 -26.88 1.79
N PRO A 477 7.26 -26.50 0.84
CA PRO A 477 7.90 -25.20 0.66
C PRO A 477 7.05 -24.22 -0.13
N ILE A 478 7.17 -22.92 0.16
CA ILE A 478 6.75 -21.83 -0.74
C ILE A 478 7.35 -22.14 -2.11
N PRO A 479 6.54 -22.25 -3.17
CA PRO A 479 7.02 -22.76 -4.47
C PRO A 479 8.20 -21.96 -4.99
N SER A 480 9.22 -22.63 -5.51
CA SER A 480 10.33 -22.02 -6.25
C SER A 480 10.25 -22.46 -7.71
N PRO A 481 10.34 -21.57 -8.73
CA PRO A 481 10.22 -20.13 -8.64
C PRO A 481 8.86 -19.65 -9.16
N PRO A 482 8.01 -18.99 -8.46
CA PRO A 482 7.45 -17.76 -8.99
C PRO A 482 7.96 -16.57 -8.18
N PRO A 483 7.91 -15.33 -8.71
CA PRO A 483 8.10 -14.17 -7.89
C PRO A 483 7.05 -14.14 -6.78
N VAL A 484 7.45 -13.71 -5.59
CA VAL A 484 6.59 -13.51 -4.44
C VAL A 484 6.59 -12.05 -4.04
N GLY A 485 5.42 -11.53 -3.70
CA GLY A 485 5.29 -10.25 -3.02
C GLY A 485 5.56 -10.43 -1.53
N LEU A 486 6.40 -9.59 -0.97
CA LEU A 486 6.81 -9.61 0.42
C LEU A 486 6.42 -8.31 1.12
N ARG A 487 5.81 -8.40 2.32
CA ARG A 487 5.69 -7.31 3.29
C ARG A 487 6.58 -7.66 4.46
N VAL A 488 7.68 -6.93 4.61
CA VAL A 488 8.75 -7.29 5.56
C VAL A 488 9.23 -6.09 6.38
N LEU A 489 9.64 -6.33 7.63
CA LEU A 489 10.56 -5.45 8.33
C LEU A 489 11.97 -5.75 7.83
N TYR A 490 12.67 -4.71 7.40
CA TYR A 490 14.05 -4.82 6.93
C TYR A 490 15.00 -4.21 7.97
N LEU A 491 15.88 -5.05 8.55
CA LEU A 491 16.68 -4.69 9.74
C LEU A 491 18.18 -4.60 9.49
N ASP A 492 18.69 -5.36 8.53
CA ASP A 492 20.14 -5.44 8.27
C ASP A 492 20.39 -5.70 6.79
N ASN A 493 21.31 -4.96 6.21
CA ASN A 493 21.73 -5.13 4.83
C ASN A 493 23.19 -5.57 4.68
N THR A 494 23.93 -5.84 5.75
CA THR A 494 25.38 -6.04 5.68
C THR A 494 25.83 -7.49 5.70
N SER A 495 25.28 -8.32 6.59
CA SER A 495 25.70 -9.72 6.72
C SER A 495 24.76 -10.74 6.13
N HIS A 496 23.46 -10.40 6.00
CA HIS A 496 22.36 -11.27 5.55
C HIS A 496 22.28 -12.62 6.30
N SER A 497 22.95 -12.71 7.44
CA SER A 497 22.96 -13.89 8.32
C SER A 497 22.09 -13.64 9.57
N ALA A 498 22.46 -14.12 10.72
CA ALA A 498 21.71 -13.89 11.95
C ALA A 498 22.20 -12.60 12.65
N PRO A 499 21.31 -11.67 13.10
CA PRO A 499 19.85 -11.72 12.94
C PRO A 499 19.42 -11.57 11.48
N LEU A 500 18.28 -12.21 11.12
CA LEU A 500 17.82 -12.27 9.75
C LEU A 500 17.43 -10.88 9.22
N PRO A 501 17.80 -10.54 7.97
CA PRO A 501 17.56 -9.21 7.42
C PRO A 501 16.07 -8.92 7.18
N PHE A 502 15.27 -9.92 6.82
CA PHE A 502 13.85 -9.76 6.57
C PHE A 502 13.00 -10.55 7.57
N MET A 503 11.91 -9.91 8.03
CA MET A 503 10.88 -10.51 8.86
C MET A 503 9.53 -10.31 8.19
N ALA A 504 8.95 -11.39 7.67
CA ALA A 504 7.75 -11.32 6.84
C ALA A 504 6.47 -11.24 7.66
N ALA A 505 5.68 -10.19 7.46
CA ALA A 505 4.28 -10.15 7.85
C ALA A 505 3.40 -10.83 6.80
N LYS A 506 3.77 -10.72 5.51
CA LYS A 506 2.99 -11.32 4.41
C LYS A 506 3.91 -11.85 3.32
N ILE A 507 3.49 -12.97 2.73
CA ILE A 507 4.07 -13.54 1.51
C ILE A 507 2.92 -13.84 0.56
N ARG A 508 2.91 -13.18 -0.60
CA ARG A 508 1.91 -13.36 -1.65
C ARG A 508 2.51 -14.07 -2.84
N GLN A 509 1.87 -15.13 -3.31
CA GLN A 509 2.20 -15.74 -4.60
C GLN A 509 1.48 -14.98 -5.73
N HIS A 510 2.21 -14.59 -6.75
CA HIS A 510 1.67 -13.97 -7.98
C HIS A 510 1.39 -14.96 -9.07
#